data_098d6e159da45fb3c51025c9fd0b31b0
#
_entry.id   098d6e159da45fb3c51025c9fd0b31b0
#
_cell.length_a   1.000
_cell.length_b   1.000
_cell.length_c   1.000
_cell.angle_alpha   90.00
_cell.angle_beta   90.00
_cell.angle_gamma   90.00
#
_symmetry.space_group_name_H-M   'P 1'
#
loop_
_entity.id
_entity.type
_entity.pdbx_description
1 polymer ?
#
loop_
_entity_poly.entity_id
_entity_poly.type
_entity_poly.pdbx_seq_one_letter_code
_entity_poly.pdbx_strand_id
1 'polypeptide(L)' 'MRLTGIQQFLKERHLPFQYWEDDDCGSIEFDHRGLHYHIWEFPKPERGAQSNVRIAGRSEEFGDNYEEVILEILKTWEEF' A
#
# COMPACT_ATOMS: atom_id res chain seq x y z
N MET A 1 -2.07 14.39 3.79
CA MET A 1 -1.49 13.29 3.02
C MET A 1 -1.47 12.04 3.90
N ARG A 2 -1.81 10.90 3.34
CA ARG A 2 -1.92 9.65 4.08
C ARG A 2 -0.95 8.63 3.52
N LEU A 3 -0.78 7.50 4.22
CA LEU A 3 0.12 6.42 3.80
C LEU A 3 1.55 6.93 3.56
N THR A 4 1.96 7.90 4.39
CA THR A 4 3.21 8.63 4.16
C THR A 4 4.44 7.74 4.24
N GLY A 5 4.45 6.79 5.16
CA GLY A 5 5.57 5.85 5.28
C GLY A 5 5.72 4.97 4.06
N ILE A 6 4.61 4.50 3.53
CA ILE A 6 4.60 3.67 2.32
C ILE A 6 5.03 4.51 1.12
N GLN A 7 4.50 5.72 0.99
CA GLN A 7 4.90 6.61 -0.11
C GLN A 7 6.40 6.89 -0.07
N GLN A 8 6.93 7.17 1.12
CA GLN A 8 8.35 7.45 1.28
C GLN A 8 9.20 6.24 0.88
N PHE A 9 8.78 5.05 1.30
CA PHE A 9 9.47 3.80 0.96
C PHE A 9 9.54 3.61 -0.55
N LEU A 10 8.41 3.79 -1.25
CA LEU A 10 8.35 3.63 -2.69
C LEU A 10 9.22 4.67 -3.41
N LYS A 11 9.22 5.90 -2.92
CA LYS A 11 10.07 6.97 -3.49
C LYS A 11 11.54 6.64 -3.33
N GLU A 12 11.94 6.14 -2.18
CA GLU A 12 13.34 5.80 -1.91
C GLU A 12 13.82 4.66 -2.79
N ARG A 13 12.92 3.79 -3.23
CA ARG A 13 13.24 2.69 -4.13
C ARG A 13 13.08 3.05 -5.59
N HIS A 14 12.73 4.31 -5.88
CA HIS A 14 12.51 4.79 -7.25
C HIS A 14 11.42 4.01 -7.97
N LEU A 15 10.41 3.57 -7.23
CA LEU A 15 9.28 2.85 -7.80
C LEU A 15 8.14 3.83 -8.03
N PRO A 16 7.77 4.10 -9.28
CA PRO A 16 6.67 5.02 -9.56
C PRO A 16 5.35 4.47 -9.02
N PHE A 17 4.54 5.36 -8.48
CA PHE A 17 3.22 4.98 -7.96
C PHE A 17 2.25 6.13 -8.14
N GLN A 18 0.96 5.82 -8.07
CA GLN A 18 -0.11 6.80 -8.10
C GLN A 18 -0.70 6.88 -6.70
N TYR A 19 -0.98 8.10 -6.25
CA TYR A 19 -1.57 8.35 -4.95
C TYR A 19 -2.74 9.31 -5.10
N TRP A 20 -3.86 9.01 -4.44
CA TRP A 20 -4.97 9.95 -4.36
C TRP A 20 -5.68 9.78 -3.02
N GLU A 21 -6.50 10.77 -2.65
CA GLU A 21 -7.29 10.75 -1.42
C GLU A 21 -8.74 11.02 -1.76
N ASP A 22 -9.63 10.33 -1.05
CA ASP A 22 -11.05 10.52 -1.19
C ASP A 22 -11.69 10.23 0.16
N ASP A 23 -12.48 11.17 0.71
CA ASP A 23 -13.12 11.05 2.01
C ASP A 23 -12.15 10.66 3.12
N ASP A 24 -10.99 11.32 3.17
CA ASP A 24 -9.94 11.07 4.15
C ASP A 24 -9.34 9.67 4.07
N CYS A 25 -9.53 8.98 2.96
CA CYS A 25 -8.90 7.68 2.71
C CYS A 25 -7.85 7.82 1.64
N GLY A 26 -6.65 7.33 1.89
CA GLY A 26 -5.58 7.32 0.91
C GLY A 26 -5.61 6.06 0.09
N SER A 27 -5.19 6.17 -1.18
CA SER A 27 -5.09 5.04 -2.09
C SER A 27 -3.77 5.12 -2.83
N ILE A 28 -3.09 3.99 -2.93
CA ILE A 28 -1.85 3.88 -3.69
C ILE A 28 -1.98 2.73 -4.68
N GLU A 29 -1.52 2.95 -5.90
CA GLU A 29 -1.43 1.88 -6.90
C GLU A 29 -0.10 1.97 -7.60
N PHE A 30 0.51 0.83 -7.85
CA PHE A 30 1.79 0.76 -8.55
C PHE A 30 1.97 -0.61 -9.20
N ASP A 31 2.87 -0.65 -10.18
CA ASP A 31 3.24 -1.91 -10.84
C ASP A 31 4.65 -2.29 -10.44
N HIS A 32 4.88 -3.59 -10.29
CA HIS A 32 6.20 -4.12 -9.98
C HIS A 32 6.33 -5.49 -10.61
N ARG A 33 7.33 -5.64 -11.46
CA ARG A 33 7.63 -6.90 -12.17
C ARG A 33 6.44 -7.44 -12.94
N GLY A 34 5.71 -6.53 -13.58
CA GLY A 34 4.57 -6.90 -14.42
C GLY A 34 3.29 -7.19 -13.65
N LEU A 35 3.29 -7.00 -12.34
CA LEU A 35 2.11 -7.21 -11.50
C LEU A 35 1.63 -5.89 -10.96
N HIS A 36 0.33 -5.75 -10.84
CA HIS A 36 -0.30 -4.51 -10.37
C HIS A 36 -0.69 -4.66 -8.90
N TYR A 37 -0.28 -3.70 -8.07
CA TYR A 37 -0.53 -3.71 -6.64
C TYR A 37 -1.33 -2.49 -6.23
N HIS A 38 -2.13 -2.65 -5.17
CA HIS A 38 -2.92 -1.56 -4.62
C HIS A 38 -2.87 -1.58 -3.10
N ILE A 39 -3.04 -0.40 -2.49
CA ILE A 39 -3.20 -0.24 -1.04
C ILE A 39 -4.30 0.79 -0.87
N TRP A 40 -5.45 0.39 -0.36
CA TRP A 40 -6.63 1.26 -0.22
C TRP A 40 -7.06 1.30 1.23
N GLU A 41 -7.00 2.47 1.86
CA GLU A 41 -7.47 2.63 3.22
C GLU A 41 -8.99 2.52 3.28
N PHE A 42 -9.50 1.92 4.36
CA PHE A 42 -10.94 1.81 4.57
C PHE A 42 -11.51 3.15 5.03
N PRO A 43 -12.76 3.45 4.67
CA PRO A 43 -13.42 4.65 5.18
C PRO A 43 -13.71 4.52 6.67
N LYS A 44 -13.74 5.67 7.36
CA LYS A 44 -14.10 5.70 8.78
C LYS A 44 -15.53 5.18 9.00
N PRO A 45 -15.82 4.62 10.18
CA PRO A 45 -14.99 4.59 11.39
C PRO A 45 -13.98 3.45 11.45
N GLU A 46 -14.02 2.52 10.54
CA GLU A 46 -13.11 1.38 10.57
C GLU A 46 -11.69 1.83 10.18
N ARG A 47 -10.72 1.28 10.88
CA ARG A 47 -9.32 1.52 10.55
C ARG A 47 -8.76 0.26 9.92
N GLY A 48 -8.08 0.45 8.81
CA GLY A 48 -7.49 -0.66 8.11
C GLY A 48 -7.32 -0.33 6.66
N ALA A 49 -6.88 -1.31 5.90
CA ALA A 49 -6.68 -1.14 4.46
C ALA A 49 -6.83 -2.48 3.76
N GLN A 50 -7.12 -2.41 2.48
CA GLN A 50 -7.18 -3.56 1.60
C GLN A 50 -5.97 -3.50 0.68
N SER A 51 -5.27 -4.61 0.53
CA SER A 51 -4.07 -4.63 -0.31
C SER A 51 -3.76 -6.03 -0.79
N ASN A 52 -3.14 -6.11 -1.95
CA ASN A 52 -2.69 -7.37 -2.52
C ASN A 52 -1.16 -7.49 -2.54
N VAL A 53 -0.47 -6.79 -1.63
CA VAL A 53 1.00 -6.81 -1.62
C VAL A 53 1.58 -8.15 -1.20
N ARG A 54 0.84 -8.96 -0.44
CA ARG A 54 1.33 -10.27 0.00
C ARG A 54 1.25 -11.29 -1.13
N ILE A 55 0.11 -11.32 -1.82
CA ILE A 55 -0.10 -12.22 -2.96
C ILE A 55 -0.77 -11.41 -4.04
N ALA A 56 -0.07 -11.15 -5.14
CA ALA A 56 -0.50 -10.18 -6.15
C ALA A 56 -1.91 -10.39 -6.68
N GLY A 57 -2.34 -11.62 -6.83
CA GLY A 57 -3.67 -11.91 -7.36
C GLY A 57 -4.78 -11.95 -6.31
N ARG A 58 -4.48 -11.57 -5.07
CA ARG A 58 -5.43 -11.74 -3.99
C ARG A 58 -5.37 -10.58 -2.99
N SER A 59 -6.46 -9.83 -2.90
CA SER A 59 -6.58 -8.77 -1.90
C SER A 59 -6.87 -9.37 -0.53
N GLU A 60 -6.27 -8.78 0.50
CA GLU A 60 -6.59 -9.13 1.89
C GLU A 60 -6.82 -7.84 2.67
N GLU A 61 -7.49 -7.99 3.80
CA GLU A 61 -7.79 -6.86 4.67
C GLU A 61 -6.80 -6.84 5.82
N PHE A 62 -6.27 -5.66 6.10
CA PHE A 62 -5.34 -5.44 7.21
C PHE A 62 -6.03 -4.59 8.26
N GLY A 63 -5.72 -4.84 9.53
CA GLY A 63 -6.30 -4.11 10.65
C GLY A 63 -5.68 -2.73 10.84
N ASP A 64 -5.81 -2.15 12.04
CA ASP A 64 -5.37 -0.77 12.29
C ASP A 64 -3.85 -0.57 12.22
N ASN A 65 -3.07 -1.64 12.27
CA ASN A 65 -1.62 -1.54 12.07
C ASN A 65 -1.22 -1.76 10.60
N TYR A 66 -2.12 -1.51 9.68
CA TYR A 66 -1.96 -1.83 8.26
C TYR A 66 -0.70 -1.22 7.64
N GLU A 67 -0.40 0.03 7.95
CA GLU A 67 0.75 0.67 7.32
C GLU A 67 2.04 -0.02 7.72
N GLU A 68 2.18 -0.35 8.99
CA GLU A 68 3.35 -1.04 9.51
C GLU A 68 3.49 -2.44 8.90
N VAL A 69 2.38 -3.19 8.85
CA VAL A 69 2.39 -4.54 8.31
C VAL A 69 2.72 -4.53 6.81
N ILE A 70 2.11 -3.63 6.07
CA ILE A 70 2.37 -3.53 4.63
C ILE A 70 3.82 -3.15 4.36
N LEU A 71 4.37 -2.21 5.14
CA LEU A 71 5.78 -1.85 5.00
C LEU A 71 6.69 -3.05 5.24
N GLU A 72 6.39 -3.87 6.25
CA GLU A 72 7.19 -5.06 6.51
C GLU A 72 7.15 -6.03 5.33
N ILE A 73 5.99 -6.20 4.72
CA ILE A 73 5.86 -7.04 3.53
C ILE A 73 6.71 -6.49 2.38
N LEU A 74 6.60 -5.19 2.11
CA LEU A 74 7.36 -4.56 1.03
C LEU A 74 8.87 -4.67 1.26
N LYS A 75 9.30 -4.59 2.50
CA LYS A 75 10.73 -4.72 2.84
C LYS A 75 11.27 -6.11 2.57
N THR A 76 10.41 -7.13 2.48
CA THR A 76 10.85 -8.49 2.15
C THR A 76 11.10 -8.66 0.66
N TRP A 77 10.66 -7.73 -0.18
CA TRP A 77 10.93 -7.79 -1.62
C TRP A 77 12.40 -7.43 -1.83
N GLU A 78 13.14 -8.31 -2.43
CA GLU A 78 14.60 -8.16 -2.51
C GLU A 78 15.05 -7.10 -3.49
N GLU A 79 14.25 -6.81 -4.50
CA GLU A 79 14.64 -5.90 -5.55
C GLU A 79 13.51 -4.95 -5.90
N PHE A 80 13.88 -3.72 -6.09
CA PHE A 80 12.99 -2.67 -6.55
C PHE A 80 13.56 -1.98 -7.76
#